data_ac73ba77b07d948f79c6a3820617b9af
#
_entry.id   ac73ba77b07d948f79c6a3820617b9af
#
_cell.length_a   1.000
_cell.length_b   1.000
_cell.length_c   1.000
_cell.angle_alpha   90.00
_cell.angle_beta   90.00
_cell.angle_gamma   90.00
#
_symmetry.space_group_name_H-M   'P 1'
#
loop_
_entity.id
_entity.type
_entity.pdbx_description
1 polymer ?
#
loop_
_entity_poly.entity_id
_entity_poly.type
_entity_poly.pdbx_seq_one_letter_code
_entity_poly.pdbx_strand_id
1 'polypeptide(L)'
;MIRYNFDEVIDRRGTHAVKLDGMQEIWGRTDLIPLWVADMDFATPPFILEAVRKRCEHPILGYTEKPDGYYEAVINWLKTRYDMNVSKEHLNYVPGIVAGLGMAINCFTSPGDKIMIMPPVYHPFAWLVKRNNRQLVECPLILEDGHYRMNLDQLRREKKGVRVLILCNPHNPGGVVWTREELEAVAEICAEDNILVFSDEIHADLTLPPARHLPFAMVSEKARNNSVTFMAPSKTFNMPGVAASHTIIYIVKSK
;
A
#
# COMPACT_ATOMS: atom_id res chain seq x y z
N MET A 1 -18.59 -25.57 8.53
CA MET A 1 -17.63 -24.82 7.70
C MET A 1 -18.45 -23.85 6.83
N ILE A 2 -18.21 -22.53 6.94
CA ILE A 2 -18.91 -21.53 6.10
C ILE A 2 -18.43 -21.75 4.66
N ARG A 3 -19.38 -21.98 3.74
CA ARG A 3 -19.07 -22.14 2.32
C ARG A 3 -19.34 -20.79 1.63
N TYR A 4 -18.31 -20.16 1.09
CA TYR A 4 -18.43 -18.93 0.32
C TYR A 4 -18.90 -19.25 -1.10
N ASN A 5 -19.79 -18.43 -1.64
CA ASN A 5 -20.24 -18.50 -3.01
C ASN A 5 -19.54 -17.38 -3.82
N PHE A 6 -18.56 -17.76 -4.65
CA PHE A 6 -17.83 -16.84 -5.51
C PHE A 6 -18.47 -16.70 -6.91
N ASP A 7 -19.53 -17.45 -7.19
CA ASP A 7 -20.26 -17.39 -8.46
C ASP A 7 -21.49 -16.46 -8.37
N GLU A 8 -21.80 -15.95 -7.18
CA GLU A 8 -22.91 -15.02 -6.97
C GLU A 8 -22.63 -13.68 -7.62
N VAL A 9 -23.53 -13.26 -8.52
CA VAL A 9 -23.46 -11.94 -9.15
C VAL A 9 -24.22 -10.94 -8.28
N ILE A 10 -23.48 -10.04 -7.66
CA ILE A 10 -24.03 -8.98 -6.79
C ILE A 10 -24.13 -7.69 -7.60
N ASP A 11 -25.35 -7.20 -7.82
CA ASP A 11 -25.55 -5.91 -8.49
C ASP A 11 -25.18 -4.75 -7.54
N ARG A 12 -24.21 -3.95 -7.96
CA ARG A 12 -23.70 -2.81 -7.21
C ARG A 12 -24.11 -1.46 -7.82
N ARG A 13 -24.92 -1.46 -8.89
CA ARG A 13 -25.42 -0.22 -9.49
C ARG A 13 -26.36 0.50 -8.54
N GLY A 14 -26.26 1.82 -8.50
CA GLY A 14 -27.07 2.65 -7.58
C GLY A 14 -26.63 2.58 -6.12
N THR A 15 -25.46 1.98 -5.83
CA THR A 15 -24.90 1.92 -4.47
C THR A 15 -23.82 2.99 -4.25
N HIS A 16 -23.62 3.88 -5.20
CA HIS A 16 -22.50 4.84 -5.27
C HIS A 16 -21.13 4.17 -5.34
N ALA A 17 -21.07 2.92 -5.84
CA ALA A 17 -19.81 2.23 -6.08
C ALA A 17 -19.05 2.96 -7.21
N VAL A 18 -17.90 3.53 -6.89
CA VAL A 18 -17.06 4.28 -7.85
C VAL A 18 -16.78 3.45 -9.11
N LYS A 19 -16.54 2.15 -8.94
CA LYS A 19 -16.25 1.21 -10.03
C LYS A 19 -17.36 1.15 -11.09
N LEU A 20 -18.61 1.25 -10.70
CA LEU A 20 -19.77 1.14 -11.58
C LEU A 20 -20.45 2.49 -11.82
N ASP A 21 -20.89 3.17 -10.77
CA ASP A 21 -21.66 4.40 -10.88
C ASP A 21 -20.81 5.58 -11.35
N GLY A 22 -19.48 5.55 -11.09
CA GLY A 22 -18.55 6.57 -11.58
C GLY A 22 -18.25 6.52 -13.07
N MET A 23 -18.61 5.44 -13.78
CA MET A 23 -18.31 5.30 -15.22
C MET A 23 -19.01 6.37 -16.06
N GLN A 24 -20.25 6.74 -15.72
CA GLN A 24 -21.00 7.78 -16.44
C GLN A 24 -20.28 9.13 -16.40
N GLU A 25 -19.74 9.51 -15.25
CA GLU A 25 -19.04 10.79 -15.09
C GLU A 25 -17.71 10.80 -15.83
N ILE A 26 -16.96 9.69 -15.81
CA ILE A 26 -15.59 9.64 -16.33
C ILE A 26 -15.56 9.36 -17.83
N TRP A 27 -16.43 8.48 -18.35
CA TRP A 27 -16.41 8.03 -19.74
C TRP A 27 -17.70 8.30 -20.51
N GLY A 28 -18.74 8.89 -19.90
CA GLY A 28 -20.03 9.13 -20.51
C GLY A 28 -20.81 7.83 -20.86
N ARG A 29 -20.42 6.69 -20.29
CA ARG A 29 -20.98 5.36 -20.57
C ARG A 29 -21.17 4.56 -19.31
N THR A 30 -22.18 3.68 -19.29
CA THR A 30 -22.52 2.78 -18.16
C THR A 30 -22.47 1.30 -18.53
N ASP A 31 -22.22 1.00 -19.82
CA ASP A 31 -22.23 -0.34 -20.40
C ASP A 31 -20.83 -0.96 -20.56
N LEU A 32 -19.81 -0.36 -19.94
CA LEU A 32 -18.45 -0.87 -19.99
C LEU A 32 -18.25 -2.01 -18.97
N ILE A 33 -17.31 -2.90 -19.27
CA ILE A 33 -16.81 -3.88 -18.29
C ILE A 33 -15.76 -3.18 -17.42
N PRO A 34 -16.03 -2.96 -16.13
CA PRO A 34 -15.15 -2.14 -15.29
C PRO A 34 -13.97 -2.96 -14.76
N LEU A 35 -12.76 -2.70 -15.26
CA LEU A 35 -11.51 -3.32 -14.80
C LEU A 35 -10.50 -2.30 -14.22
N TRP A 36 -10.99 -1.16 -13.74
CA TRP A 36 -10.14 -0.01 -13.36
C TRP A 36 -10.00 0.22 -11.85
N VAL A 37 -11.02 -0.06 -11.05
CA VAL A 37 -10.96 0.04 -9.59
C VAL A 37 -10.72 -1.35 -9.00
N ALA A 38 -9.75 -1.47 -8.12
CA ALA A 38 -9.32 -2.74 -7.55
C ALA A 38 -10.08 -3.13 -6.27
N ASP A 39 -11.40 -2.88 -6.20
CA ASP A 39 -12.29 -3.58 -5.31
C ASP A 39 -12.84 -4.83 -6.02
N MET A 40 -13.03 -5.90 -5.27
CA MET A 40 -13.54 -7.15 -5.81
C MET A 40 -15.06 -7.09 -5.96
N ASP A 41 -15.60 -7.91 -6.86
CA ASP A 41 -17.05 -8.06 -7.04
C ASP A 41 -17.64 -9.17 -6.16
N PHE A 42 -16.84 -9.79 -5.30
CA PHE A 42 -17.26 -10.74 -4.28
C PHE A 42 -17.77 -10.04 -3.02
N ALA A 43 -18.71 -10.67 -2.32
CA ALA A 43 -19.17 -10.18 -1.02
C ALA A 43 -18.01 -10.07 -0.02
N THR A 44 -18.01 -9.00 0.75
CA THR A 44 -17.13 -8.90 1.94
C THR A 44 -17.41 -10.07 2.88
N PRO A 45 -16.38 -10.73 3.44
CA PRO A 45 -16.57 -11.88 4.31
C PRO A 45 -17.56 -11.62 5.45
N PRO A 46 -18.51 -12.55 5.72
CA PRO A 46 -19.57 -12.35 6.70
C PRO A 46 -19.09 -11.95 8.09
N PHE A 47 -17.96 -12.50 8.54
CA PHE A 47 -17.39 -12.19 9.86
C PHE A 47 -16.95 -10.73 10.00
N ILE A 48 -16.56 -10.07 8.90
CA ILE A 48 -16.24 -8.63 8.89
C ILE A 48 -17.51 -7.83 9.02
N LEU A 49 -18.53 -8.15 8.20
CA LEU A 49 -19.84 -7.47 8.26
C LEU A 49 -20.49 -7.63 9.63
N GLU A 50 -20.37 -8.80 10.26
CA GLU A 50 -20.87 -9.07 11.60
C GLU A 50 -20.18 -8.21 12.65
N ALA A 51 -18.84 -8.08 12.58
CA ALA A 51 -18.09 -7.21 13.48
C ALA A 51 -18.52 -5.74 13.37
N VAL A 52 -18.80 -5.26 12.14
CA VAL A 52 -19.32 -3.90 11.90
C VAL A 52 -20.72 -3.75 12.47
N ARG A 53 -21.65 -4.70 12.21
CA ARG A 53 -23.01 -4.67 12.77
C ARG A 53 -22.97 -4.63 14.29
N LYS A 54 -22.19 -5.51 14.92
CA LYS A 54 -22.03 -5.55 16.37
C LYS A 54 -21.53 -4.23 16.93
N ARG A 55 -20.60 -3.55 16.25
CA ARG A 55 -20.15 -2.21 16.69
C ARG A 55 -21.27 -1.18 16.60
N CYS A 56 -22.17 -1.29 15.61
CA CYS A 56 -23.30 -0.38 15.43
C CYS A 56 -24.46 -0.62 16.42
N GLU A 57 -24.50 -1.72 17.15
CA GLU A 57 -25.47 -1.96 18.23
C GLU A 57 -25.32 -0.93 19.36
N HIS A 58 -24.12 -0.41 19.57
CA HIS A 58 -23.92 0.70 20.50
C HIS A 58 -24.23 2.03 19.81
N PRO A 59 -25.20 2.81 20.31
CA PRO A 59 -25.77 3.95 19.58
C PRO A 59 -24.85 5.18 19.53
N ILE A 60 -23.75 5.19 20.29
CA ILE A 60 -22.81 6.33 20.33
C ILE A 60 -21.55 5.97 19.56
N LEU A 61 -21.29 6.68 18.46
CA LEU A 61 -20.08 6.60 17.65
C LEU A 61 -19.10 7.72 18.06
N GLY A 62 -18.66 7.67 19.32
CA GLY A 62 -17.74 8.63 19.89
C GLY A 62 -16.27 8.34 19.53
N TYR A 63 -15.37 9.12 20.12
CA TYR A 63 -13.93 8.85 20.00
C TYR A 63 -13.59 7.45 20.51
N THR A 64 -12.85 6.69 19.73
CA THR A 64 -12.53 5.30 20.03
C THR A 64 -11.03 5.14 20.16
N GLU A 65 -10.59 4.56 21.26
CA GLU A 65 -9.21 4.12 21.46
C GLU A 65 -8.97 2.81 20.69
N LYS A 66 -7.72 2.62 20.23
CA LYS A 66 -7.32 1.36 19.61
C LYS A 66 -7.08 0.31 20.70
N PRO A 67 -7.89 -0.76 20.78
CA PRO A 67 -7.73 -1.79 21.80
C PRO A 67 -6.46 -2.62 21.54
N ASP A 68 -5.93 -3.27 22.59
CA ASP A 68 -4.76 -4.15 22.44
C ASP A 68 -4.98 -5.25 21.39
N GLY A 69 -6.19 -5.82 21.31
CA GLY A 69 -6.56 -6.80 20.29
C GLY A 69 -6.39 -6.31 18.84
N TYR A 70 -6.46 -4.99 18.58
CA TYR A 70 -6.12 -4.44 17.26
C TYR A 70 -4.62 -4.64 16.96
N TYR A 71 -3.76 -4.29 17.90
CA TYR A 71 -2.31 -4.45 17.73
C TYR A 71 -1.91 -5.92 17.65
N GLU A 72 -2.48 -6.75 18.51
CA GLU A 72 -2.25 -8.20 18.51
C GLU A 72 -2.62 -8.85 17.18
N ALA A 73 -3.77 -8.48 16.60
CA ALA A 73 -4.21 -8.98 15.31
C ALA A 73 -3.24 -8.61 14.18
N VAL A 74 -2.78 -7.34 14.13
CA VAL A 74 -1.82 -6.86 13.13
C VAL A 74 -0.47 -7.55 13.31
N ILE A 75 0.06 -7.60 14.54
CA ILE A 75 1.35 -8.23 14.85
C ILE A 75 1.33 -9.72 14.48
N ASN A 76 0.26 -10.44 14.86
CA ASN A 76 0.11 -11.85 14.53
C ASN A 76 0.00 -12.08 13.02
N TRP A 77 -0.72 -11.22 12.29
CA TRP A 77 -0.81 -11.29 10.83
C TRP A 77 0.57 -11.15 10.18
N LEU A 78 1.31 -10.10 10.55
CA LEU A 78 2.64 -9.83 10.03
C LEU A 78 3.63 -10.96 10.34
N LYS A 79 3.56 -11.50 11.55
CA LYS A 79 4.40 -12.63 11.96
C LYS A 79 4.08 -13.91 11.19
N THR A 80 2.80 -14.26 11.07
CA THR A 80 2.39 -15.54 10.46
C THR A 80 2.48 -15.52 8.95
N ARG A 81 2.24 -14.38 8.31
CA ARG A 81 2.26 -14.26 6.83
C ARG A 81 3.64 -13.98 6.27
N TYR A 82 4.46 -13.19 6.96
CA TYR A 82 5.71 -12.65 6.44
C TYR A 82 6.92 -12.90 7.33
N ASP A 83 6.76 -13.59 8.47
CA ASP A 83 7.77 -13.76 9.52
C ASP A 83 8.32 -12.41 10.04
N MET A 84 7.53 -11.36 9.92
CA MET A 84 7.89 -10.00 10.28
C MET A 84 7.65 -9.77 11.77
N ASN A 85 8.71 -9.51 12.53
CA ASN A 85 8.62 -9.25 13.97
C ASN A 85 8.47 -7.74 14.19
N VAL A 86 7.30 -7.35 14.68
CA VAL A 86 6.96 -5.97 15.03
C VAL A 86 6.44 -5.90 16.45
N SER A 87 6.60 -4.75 17.10
CA SER A 87 5.95 -4.43 18.38
C SER A 87 4.92 -3.31 18.20
N LYS A 88 4.12 -3.07 19.22
CA LYS A 88 3.08 -2.04 19.21
C LYS A 88 3.64 -0.64 18.87
N GLU A 89 4.84 -0.34 19.34
CA GLU A 89 5.52 0.94 19.16
C GLU A 89 5.90 1.21 17.69
N HIS A 90 6.05 0.15 16.90
CA HIS A 90 6.33 0.27 15.46
C HIS A 90 5.09 0.57 14.64
N LEU A 91 3.88 0.37 15.20
CA LEU A 91 2.61 0.44 14.47
C LEU A 91 1.94 1.80 14.66
N ASN A 92 1.65 2.47 13.54
CA ASN A 92 0.86 3.70 13.54
C ASN A 92 -0.35 3.53 12.63
N TYR A 93 -1.54 3.87 13.13
CA TYR A 93 -2.75 3.88 12.33
C TYR A 93 -2.74 5.05 11.34
N VAL A 94 -3.19 4.79 10.11
CA VAL A 94 -3.46 5.80 9.10
C VAL A 94 -4.82 5.52 8.42
N PRO A 95 -5.57 6.57 8.03
CA PRO A 95 -6.91 6.41 7.44
C PRO A 95 -6.82 6.13 5.92
N GLY A 96 -6.24 5.01 5.54
CA GLY A 96 -5.98 4.64 4.15
C GLY A 96 -4.54 4.94 3.71
N ILE A 97 -4.03 4.13 2.76
CA ILE A 97 -2.62 4.20 2.32
C ILE A 97 -2.30 5.54 1.64
N VAL A 98 -3.18 6.03 0.77
CA VAL A 98 -2.96 7.30 0.06
C VAL A 98 -2.87 8.47 1.05
N ALA A 99 -3.77 8.50 2.04
CA ALA A 99 -3.71 9.49 3.11
C ALA A 99 -2.45 9.33 3.97
N GLY A 100 -2.11 8.10 4.32
CA GLY A 100 -0.89 7.77 5.08
C GLY A 100 0.39 8.20 4.37
N LEU A 101 0.49 7.96 3.06
CA LEU A 101 1.62 8.44 2.24
C LEU A 101 1.69 9.97 2.24
N GLY A 102 0.55 10.67 2.09
CA GLY A 102 0.50 12.13 2.17
C GLY A 102 0.96 12.66 3.54
N MET A 103 0.54 12.02 4.63
CA MET A 103 1.00 12.34 5.98
C MET A 103 2.50 12.11 6.12
N ALA A 104 3.03 10.97 5.63
CA ALA A 104 4.45 10.65 5.69
C ALA A 104 5.30 11.63 4.86
N ILE A 105 4.85 12.00 3.66
CA ILE A 105 5.50 13.03 2.84
C ILE A 105 5.67 14.31 3.66
N ASN A 106 4.63 14.77 4.35
CA ASN A 106 4.69 15.99 5.14
C ASN A 106 5.51 15.84 6.44
N CYS A 107 5.58 14.64 7.00
CA CYS A 107 6.33 14.35 8.21
C CYS A 107 7.86 14.25 7.96
N PHE A 108 8.26 13.62 6.84
CA PHE A 108 9.66 13.27 6.58
C PHE A 108 10.35 14.15 5.55
N THR A 109 9.61 15.06 4.88
CA THR A 109 10.16 15.94 3.86
C THR A 109 9.67 17.37 4.02
N SER A 110 10.34 18.31 3.34
CA SER A 110 9.98 19.73 3.24
C SER A 110 9.49 20.09 1.83
N PRO A 111 8.70 21.16 1.66
CA PRO A 111 8.39 21.69 0.32
C PRO A 111 9.66 21.90 -0.51
N GLY A 112 9.63 21.46 -1.77
CA GLY A 112 10.78 21.51 -2.67
C GLY A 112 11.69 20.29 -2.65
N ASP A 113 11.57 19.40 -1.65
CA ASP A 113 12.32 18.14 -1.64
C ASP A 113 11.94 17.24 -2.82
N LYS A 114 12.92 16.49 -3.31
CA LYS A 114 12.72 15.54 -4.41
C LYS A 114 12.19 14.21 -3.88
N ILE A 115 11.11 13.74 -4.50
CA ILE A 115 10.54 12.41 -4.24
C ILE A 115 10.50 11.63 -5.54
N MET A 116 11.08 10.43 -5.51
CA MET A 116 11.17 9.55 -6.67
C MET A 116 10.06 8.52 -6.69
N ILE A 117 9.56 8.21 -7.90
CA ILE A 117 8.67 7.08 -8.19
C ILE A 117 9.20 6.28 -9.38
N MET A 118 8.70 5.06 -9.59
CA MET A 118 9.10 4.17 -10.69
C MET A 118 7.90 3.88 -11.63
N PRO A 119 7.59 4.80 -12.59
CA PRO A 119 6.48 4.59 -13.52
C PRO A 119 6.80 3.49 -14.59
N PRO A 120 5.72 2.85 -15.14
CA PRO A 120 4.33 3.05 -14.82
C PRO A 120 3.99 2.54 -13.43
N VAL A 121 3.41 3.37 -12.58
CA VAL A 121 3.09 3.03 -11.18
C VAL A 121 1.74 3.64 -10.80
N TYR A 122 1.18 3.23 -9.70
CA TYR A 122 -0.09 3.74 -9.17
C TYR A 122 -0.14 5.27 -9.22
N HIS A 123 -1.00 5.80 -10.09
CA HIS A 123 -1.02 7.21 -10.47
C HIS A 123 -1.17 8.21 -9.31
N PRO A 124 -1.82 7.89 -8.17
CA PRO A 124 -1.88 8.81 -7.03
C PRO A 124 -0.52 9.18 -6.44
N PHE A 125 0.53 8.37 -6.62
CA PHE A 125 1.86 8.73 -6.10
C PHE A 125 2.35 10.06 -6.67
N ALA A 126 2.27 10.23 -8.00
CA ALA A 126 2.66 11.48 -8.64
C ALA A 126 1.82 12.69 -8.17
N TRP A 127 0.51 12.48 -7.94
CA TRP A 127 -0.36 13.54 -7.41
C TRP A 127 0.02 13.92 -5.98
N LEU A 128 0.28 12.93 -5.12
CA LEU A 128 0.69 13.17 -3.74
C LEU A 128 1.95 14.02 -3.70
N VAL A 129 2.96 13.68 -4.49
CA VAL A 129 4.21 14.44 -4.56
C VAL A 129 3.94 15.88 -4.95
N LYS A 130 3.24 16.10 -6.07
CA LYS A 130 2.96 17.44 -6.63
C LYS A 130 2.05 18.27 -5.73
N ARG A 131 0.95 17.68 -5.21
CA ARG A 131 -0.02 18.38 -4.36
C ARG A 131 0.51 18.75 -2.98
N ASN A 132 1.58 18.09 -2.55
CA ASN A 132 2.29 18.45 -1.32
C ASN A 132 3.50 19.37 -1.59
N ASN A 133 3.61 20.01 -2.77
CA ASN A 133 4.70 20.93 -3.14
C ASN A 133 6.10 20.28 -3.11
N ARG A 134 6.20 19.00 -3.44
CA ARG A 134 7.47 18.28 -3.61
C ARG A 134 7.80 18.14 -5.10
N GLN A 135 9.08 18.00 -5.42
CA GLN A 135 9.53 17.80 -6.78
C GLN A 135 9.46 16.31 -7.14
N LEU A 136 8.74 16.00 -8.22
CA LEU A 136 8.64 14.64 -8.72
C LEU A 136 9.89 14.29 -9.54
N VAL A 137 10.53 13.18 -9.20
CA VAL A 137 11.58 12.53 -9.98
C VAL A 137 11.06 11.19 -10.48
N GLU A 138 11.20 10.92 -11.76
CA GLU A 138 10.73 9.67 -12.36
C GLU A 138 11.92 8.79 -12.76
N CYS A 139 11.94 7.57 -12.25
CA CYS A 139 12.86 6.50 -12.63
C CYS A 139 12.05 5.38 -13.28
N PRO A 140 11.74 5.46 -14.60
CA PRO A 140 10.89 4.50 -15.28
C PRO A 140 11.40 3.08 -15.18
N LEU A 141 10.47 2.14 -15.01
CA LEU A 141 10.72 0.72 -15.13
C LEU A 141 11.13 0.35 -16.56
N ILE A 142 11.83 -0.76 -16.72
CA ILE A 142 12.18 -1.34 -18.01
C ILE A 142 11.17 -2.46 -18.31
N LEU A 143 10.65 -2.50 -19.53
CA LEU A 143 9.81 -3.60 -20.00
C LEU A 143 10.68 -4.53 -20.87
N GLU A 144 10.94 -5.74 -20.35
CA GLU A 144 11.73 -6.78 -21.01
C GLU A 144 10.89 -8.05 -21.10
N ASP A 145 10.72 -8.60 -22.30
CA ASP A 145 9.98 -9.83 -22.56
C ASP A 145 8.57 -9.85 -21.93
N GLY A 146 7.89 -8.69 -21.92
CA GLY A 146 6.56 -8.53 -21.32
C GLY A 146 6.55 -8.40 -19.80
N HIS A 147 7.70 -8.33 -19.14
CA HIS A 147 7.85 -8.18 -17.70
C HIS A 147 8.53 -6.87 -17.32
N TYR A 148 7.99 -6.19 -16.32
CA TYR A 148 8.65 -5.01 -15.77
C TYR A 148 9.82 -5.38 -14.85
N ARG A 149 10.91 -4.62 -14.98
CA ARG A 149 12.12 -4.69 -14.16
C ARG A 149 12.45 -3.32 -13.60
N MET A 150 13.10 -3.29 -12.45
CA MET A 150 13.64 -2.04 -11.91
C MET A 150 14.84 -1.56 -12.72
N ASN A 151 14.85 -0.28 -13.08
CA ASN A 151 16.00 0.35 -13.74
C ASN A 151 17.01 0.82 -12.68
N LEU A 152 17.76 -0.13 -12.13
CA LEU A 152 18.73 0.13 -11.05
C LEU A 152 19.83 1.08 -11.47
N ASP A 153 20.24 1.07 -12.74
CA ASP A 153 21.26 1.99 -13.26
C ASP A 153 20.75 3.42 -13.35
N GLN A 154 19.51 3.61 -13.78
CA GLN A 154 18.88 4.93 -13.75
C GLN A 154 18.65 5.39 -12.31
N LEU A 155 18.22 4.50 -11.41
CA LEU A 155 18.08 4.82 -9.99
C LEU A 155 19.40 5.37 -9.41
N ARG A 156 20.54 4.74 -9.70
CA ARG A 156 21.87 5.21 -9.28
C ARG A 156 22.21 6.59 -9.85
N ARG A 157 21.88 6.84 -11.12
CA ARG A 157 22.15 8.14 -11.77
C ARG A 157 21.28 9.27 -11.22
N GLU A 158 19.99 9.00 -10.97
CA GLU A 158 19.01 10.04 -10.63
C GLU A 158 18.83 10.26 -9.11
N LYS A 159 19.47 9.43 -8.27
CA LYS A 159 19.29 9.47 -6.81
C LYS A 159 19.77 10.76 -6.13
N LYS A 160 20.60 11.56 -6.81
CA LYS A 160 21.23 12.75 -6.19
C LYS A 160 20.18 13.77 -5.73
N GLY A 161 20.18 14.01 -4.42
CA GLY A 161 19.28 14.97 -3.77
C GLY A 161 17.85 14.47 -3.62
N VAL A 162 17.55 13.22 -3.95
CA VAL A 162 16.27 12.57 -3.63
C VAL A 162 16.19 12.33 -2.12
N ARG A 163 15.05 12.67 -1.51
CA ARG A 163 14.80 12.47 -0.08
C ARG A 163 14.00 11.21 0.20
N VAL A 164 13.09 10.87 -0.70
CA VAL A 164 12.19 9.72 -0.56
C VAL A 164 12.06 9.00 -1.91
N LEU A 165 12.08 7.68 -1.87
CA LEU A 165 11.60 6.79 -2.93
C LEU A 165 10.26 6.20 -2.50
N ILE A 166 9.18 6.38 -3.29
CA ILE A 166 7.93 5.64 -3.09
C ILE A 166 8.01 4.37 -3.92
N LEU A 167 8.14 3.24 -3.23
CA LEU A 167 8.22 1.90 -3.80
C LEU A 167 6.85 1.23 -3.74
N CYS A 168 6.37 0.69 -4.86
CA CYS A 168 5.16 -0.15 -4.93
C CYS A 168 5.59 -1.62 -4.89
N ASN A 169 5.27 -2.35 -3.81
CA ASN A 169 5.74 -3.72 -3.57
C ASN A 169 4.65 -4.58 -2.90
N PRO A 170 3.97 -5.51 -3.58
CA PRO A 170 4.04 -5.83 -5.02
C PRO A 170 3.60 -4.67 -5.92
N HIS A 171 4.05 -4.71 -7.18
CA HIS A 171 3.91 -3.57 -8.07
C HIS A 171 2.54 -3.47 -8.76
N ASN A 172 1.93 -2.31 -8.70
CA ASN A 172 0.69 -1.94 -9.40
C ASN A 172 0.96 -0.76 -10.35
N PRO A 173 0.61 -0.81 -11.66
CA PRO A 173 -0.23 -1.81 -12.31
C PRO A 173 0.52 -2.99 -12.94
N GLY A 174 1.83 -3.07 -12.86
CA GLY A 174 2.63 -4.06 -13.56
C GLY A 174 2.44 -5.51 -13.13
N GLY A 175 1.78 -5.76 -11.98
CA GLY A 175 1.54 -7.12 -11.49
C GLY A 175 2.82 -7.89 -11.12
N VAL A 176 3.87 -7.18 -10.73
CA VAL A 176 5.18 -7.76 -10.44
C VAL A 176 5.38 -7.96 -8.94
N VAL A 177 5.85 -9.12 -8.56
CA VAL A 177 6.44 -9.39 -7.24
C VAL A 177 7.95 -9.29 -7.42
N TRP A 178 8.56 -8.27 -6.81
CA TRP A 178 9.99 -8.01 -6.94
C TRP A 178 10.82 -9.13 -6.34
N THR A 179 11.96 -9.41 -6.94
CA THR A 179 12.91 -10.40 -6.40
C THR A 179 13.63 -9.84 -5.17
N ARG A 180 14.21 -10.73 -4.38
CA ARG A 180 15.03 -10.35 -3.23
C ARG A 180 16.20 -9.46 -3.68
N GLU A 181 16.86 -9.84 -4.76
CA GLU A 181 18.02 -9.17 -5.32
C GLU A 181 17.69 -7.74 -5.78
N GLU A 182 16.52 -7.54 -6.42
CA GLU A 182 16.04 -6.21 -6.80
C GLU A 182 15.79 -5.33 -5.57
N LEU A 183 15.12 -5.88 -4.56
CA LEU A 183 14.80 -5.14 -3.32
C LEU A 183 16.06 -4.82 -2.50
N GLU A 184 17.02 -5.75 -2.42
CA GLU A 184 18.32 -5.54 -1.77
C GLU A 184 19.12 -4.45 -2.49
N ALA A 185 19.15 -4.47 -3.82
CA ALA A 185 19.81 -3.44 -4.61
C ALA A 185 19.21 -2.05 -4.39
N VAL A 186 17.87 -1.94 -4.33
CA VAL A 186 17.20 -0.67 -3.97
C VAL A 186 17.59 -0.23 -2.57
N ALA A 187 17.60 -1.16 -1.59
CA ALA A 187 17.96 -0.85 -0.21
C ALA A 187 19.40 -0.29 -0.10
N GLU A 188 20.36 -0.91 -0.79
CA GLU A 188 21.75 -0.44 -0.83
C GLU A 188 21.86 0.94 -1.48
N ILE A 189 21.26 1.13 -2.67
CA ILE A 189 21.30 2.41 -3.39
C ILE A 189 20.68 3.55 -2.57
N CYS A 190 19.56 3.28 -1.91
CA CYS A 190 18.89 4.27 -1.09
C CYS A 190 19.66 4.59 0.20
N ALA A 191 20.29 3.59 0.81
CA ALA A 191 21.08 3.78 2.04
C ALA A 191 22.34 4.62 1.81
N GLU A 192 22.99 4.51 0.64
CA GLU A 192 24.18 5.29 0.28
C GLU A 192 23.95 6.81 0.39
N ASP A 193 22.78 7.30 0.00
CA ASP A 193 22.42 8.73 -0.03
C ASP A 193 21.38 9.10 1.04
N ASN A 194 21.09 8.20 2.01
CA ASN A 194 20.07 8.39 3.04
C ASN A 194 18.67 8.69 2.48
N ILE A 195 18.31 8.04 1.37
CA ILE A 195 16.99 8.13 0.75
C ILE A 195 16.04 7.23 1.53
N LEU A 196 15.03 7.80 2.19
CA LEU A 196 14.01 7.04 2.90
C LEU A 196 13.09 6.33 1.91
N VAL A 197 12.80 5.05 2.13
CA VAL A 197 11.90 4.28 1.26
C VAL A 197 10.51 4.21 1.88
N PHE A 198 9.51 4.73 1.16
CA PHE A 198 8.09 4.51 1.49
C PHE A 198 7.62 3.30 0.69
N SER A 199 7.54 2.14 1.34
CA SER A 199 7.13 0.89 0.72
C SER A 199 5.62 0.72 0.85
N ASP A 200 4.89 0.94 -0.26
CA ASP A 200 3.45 0.63 -0.34
C ASP A 200 3.27 -0.85 -0.61
N GLU A 201 2.84 -1.58 0.41
CA GLU A 201 2.69 -3.03 0.40
C GLU A 201 1.21 -3.46 0.54
N ILE A 202 0.29 -2.60 0.09
CA ILE A 202 -1.16 -2.87 0.20
C ILE A 202 -1.59 -4.15 -0.53
N HIS A 203 -0.85 -4.61 -1.54
CA HIS A 203 -1.12 -5.81 -2.32
C HIS A 203 -0.39 -7.07 -1.82
N ALA A 204 0.33 -7.01 -0.71
CA ALA A 204 1.17 -8.07 -0.18
C ALA A 204 0.48 -9.43 -0.09
N ASP A 205 -0.75 -9.48 0.43
CA ASP A 205 -1.53 -10.71 0.60
C ASP A 205 -2.12 -11.28 -0.70
N LEU A 206 -2.10 -10.51 -1.79
CA LEU A 206 -2.67 -10.91 -3.09
C LEU A 206 -1.64 -11.56 -4.02
N THR A 207 -0.45 -11.85 -3.51
CA THR A 207 0.59 -12.54 -4.27
C THR A 207 0.17 -13.98 -4.55
N LEU A 208 0.20 -14.37 -5.85
CA LEU A 208 -0.20 -15.71 -6.29
C LEU A 208 0.99 -16.68 -6.32
N PRO A 209 0.82 -17.93 -5.90
CA PRO A 209 1.85 -18.97 -6.04
C PRO A 209 2.33 -19.13 -7.49
N PRO A 210 3.61 -19.44 -7.72
CA PRO A 210 4.64 -19.75 -6.73
C PRO A 210 5.33 -18.54 -6.08
N ALA A 211 5.01 -17.30 -6.54
CA ALA A 211 5.60 -16.09 -5.98
C ALA A 211 5.19 -15.90 -4.51
N ARG A 212 6.08 -15.28 -3.75
CA ARG A 212 5.85 -14.90 -2.36
C ARG A 212 6.28 -13.47 -2.14
N HIS A 213 5.41 -12.70 -1.52
CA HIS A 213 5.76 -11.33 -1.13
C HIS A 213 6.89 -11.34 -0.09
N LEU A 214 7.87 -10.47 -0.31
CA LEU A 214 8.92 -10.16 0.65
C LEU A 214 8.76 -8.70 1.08
N PRO A 215 8.40 -8.40 2.34
CA PRO A 215 8.35 -7.02 2.81
C PRO A 215 9.70 -6.34 2.68
N PHE A 216 9.72 -5.11 2.18
CA PHE A 216 10.96 -4.38 1.94
C PHE A 216 11.82 -4.25 3.21
N ALA A 217 11.20 -3.98 4.36
CA ALA A 217 11.90 -3.90 5.64
C ALA A 217 12.55 -5.22 6.09
N MET A 218 12.25 -6.35 5.43
CA MET A 218 12.77 -7.67 5.78
C MET A 218 13.94 -8.12 4.89
N VAL A 219 14.30 -7.35 3.86
CA VAL A 219 15.40 -7.75 2.95
C VAL A 219 16.78 -7.54 3.57
N SER A 220 16.95 -6.51 4.40
CA SER A 220 18.20 -6.24 5.11
C SER A 220 17.97 -5.33 6.33
N GLU A 221 18.98 -5.21 7.19
CA GLU A 221 18.96 -4.24 8.29
C GLU A 221 18.92 -2.79 7.78
N LYS A 222 19.63 -2.49 6.69
CA LYS A 222 19.59 -1.18 6.03
C LYS A 222 18.17 -0.84 5.57
N ALA A 223 17.49 -1.78 4.88
CA ALA A 223 16.10 -1.60 4.46
C ALA A 223 15.18 -1.34 5.65
N ARG A 224 15.32 -2.13 6.73
CA ARG A 224 14.54 -1.97 7.96
C ARG A 224 14.70 -0.59 8.59
N ASN A 225 15.94 -0.13 8.70
CA ASN A 225 16.27 1.13 9.36
C ASN A 225 16.04 2.36 8.47
N ASN A 226 15.75 2.17 7.19
CA ASN A 226 15.58 3.26 6.22
C ASN A 226 14.27 3.15 5.43
N SER A 227 13.22 2.61 6.05
CA SER A 227 11.92 2.52 5.40
C SER A 227 10.74 2.79 6.33
N VAL A 228 9.63 3.17 5.69
CA VAL A 228 8.28 3.17 6.25
C VAL A 228 7.46 2.24 5.40
N THR A 229 6.96 1.16 5.98
CA THR A 229 6.09 0.20 5.29
C THR A 229 4.64 0.58 5.50
N PHE A 230 3.83 0.53 4.44
CA PHE A 230 2.40 0.83 4.44
C PHE A 230 1.62 -0.42 4.10
N MET A 231 0.73 -0.88 4.98
CA MET A 231 -0.09 -2.06 4.79
C MET A 231 -1.54 -1.84 5.22
N ALA A 232 -2.46 -2.58 4.62
CA ALA A 232 -3.87 -2.49 4.94
C ALA A 232 -4.61 -3.80 4.64
N PRO A 233 -5.63 -4.17 5.42
CA PRO A 233 -6.48 -5.33 5.13
C PRO A 233 -7.47 -5.07 3.98
N SER A 234 -7.54 -3.83 3.48
CA SER A 234 -8.61 -3.39 2.58
C SER A 234 -8.65 -4.12 1.24
N LYS A 235 -7.49 -4.49 0.67
CA LYS A 235 -7.41 -5.27 -0.57
C LYS A 235 -7.63 -6.75 -0.31
N THR A 236 -7.01 -7.28 0.74
CA THR A 236 -7.10 -8.69 1.15
C THR A 236 -8.53 -9.13 1.44
N PHE A 237 -9.30 -8.29 2.13
CA PHE A 237 -10.64 -8.61 2.61
C PHE A 237 -11.75 -7.84 1.88
N ASN A 238 -11.46 -7.23 0.74
CA ASN A 238 -12.43 -6.47 -0.05
C ASN A 238 -13.22 -5.43 0.78
N MET A 239 -12.50 -4.60 1.53
CA MET A 239 -13.09 -3.58 2.40
C MET A 239 -12.47 -2.18 2.24
N PRO A 240 -12.24 -1.69 1.01
CA PRO A 240 -11.57 -0.39 0.83
C PRO A 240 -12.40 0.79 1.33
N GLY A 241 -13.72 0.63 1.47
CA GLY A 241 -14.61 1.64 2.05
C GLY A 241 -14.44 1.82 3.56
N VAL A 242 -13.75 0.88 4.23
CA VAL A 242 -13.38 0.99 5.65
C VAL A 242 -11.91 1.39 5.73
N ALA A 243 -11.66 2.62 6.11
CA ALA A 243 -10.32 3.21 6.15
C ALA A 243 -9.48 2.66 7.32
N ALA A 244 -9.07 1.40 7.21
CA ALA A 244 -8.24 0.72 8.20
C ALA A 244 -6.87 0.40 7.57
N SER A 245 -5.85 1.17 7.92
CA SER A 245 -4.49 0.96 7.43
C SER A 245 -3.48 1.28 8.52
N HIS A 246 -2.26 0.81 8.37
CA HIS A 246 -1.19 1.08 9.31
C HIS A 246 0.14 1.27 8.60
N THR A 247 1.02 2.01 9.25
CA THR A 247 2.43 2.08 8.89
C THR A 247 3.26 1.31 9.91
N ILE A 248 4.36 0.74 9.43
CA ILE A 248 5.37 0.07 10.24
C ILE A 248 6.66 0.87 10.11
N ILE A 249 7.16 1.35 11.25
CA ILE A 249 8.36 2.19 11.32
C ILE A 249 9.25 1.63 12.43
N TYR A 250 10.42 1.10 12.05
CA TYR A 250 11.38 0.56 13.02
C TYR A 250 12.29 1.63 13.62
N ILE A 251 12.40 2.78 12.95
CA ILE A 251 13.26 3.88 13.42
C ILE A 251 12.50 4.66 14.49
N VAL A 252 12.73 4.31 15.74
CA VAL A 252 12.41 5.20 16.86
C VAL A 252 13.60 6.16 17.00
N LYS A 253 13.57 7.32 16.33
CA LYS A 253 14.51 8.40 16.68
C LYS A 253 14.17 8.79 18.12
N SER A 254 15.05 8.46 19.06
CA SER A 254 15.03 9.08 20.39
C SER A 254 15.00 10.60 20.19
N LYS A 255 14.02 11.23 20.81
CA LYS A 255 13.90 12.69 20.86
C LYS A 255 15.13 13.32 21.53
#